data_44aaa913047649b74cfa51be16db1b36
#
_entry.id   44aaa913047649b74cfa51be16db1b36
#
_cell.length_a   1.000
_cell.length_b   1.000
_cell.length_c   1.000
_cell.angle_alpha   90.00
_cell.angle_beta   90.00
_cell.angle_gamma   90.00
#
_symmetry.space_group_name_H-M   'P 1'
#
loop_
_entity.id
_entity.type
_entity.pdbx_description
1 polymer ?
#
loop_
_entity_poly.entity_id
_entity_poly.type
_entity_poly.pdbx_seq_one_letter_code
_entity_poly.pdbx_strand_id
1 'polypeptide(L)'
;MRLTDALRPEHIVSPLPAVTVREAVLALVQRLTETGALRASERLEKLTAEERIRDLIHVGDRVLLPHLRTDAVREVVVALGITPQPLKQTPGGEAGTEQVVVLVLAPPAAAQLYLQMVAALARVFRQDDVVDELVAAHSPAQVLRIAEVRDLVLPPRL
;
A
#
# COMPACT_ATOMS: atom_id res chain seq x y z
N MET A 1 -6.38 15.26 -8.33
CA MET A 1 -6.96 14.08 -7.66
C MET A 1 -6.48 14.05 -6.22
N ARG A 2 -7.38 13.81 -5.29
CA ARG A 2 -7.03 13.65 -3.88
C ARG A 2 -6.69 12.20 -3.59
N LEU A 3 -5.92 11.96 -2.52
CA LEU A 3 -5.63 10.60 -2.08
C LEU A 3 -6.92 9.80 -1.82
N THR A 4 -7.94 10.45 -1.27
CA THR A 4 -9.25 9.84 -1.02
C THR A 4 -9.97 9.37 -2.28
N ASP A 5 -9.63 9.92 -3.45
CA ASP A 5 -10.21 9.47 -4.73
C ASP A 5 -9.59 8.16 -5.22
N ALA A 6 -8.33 7.90 -4.88
CA ALA A 6 -7.61 6.69 -5.28
C ALA A 6 -7.68 5.57 -4.24
N LEU A 7 -7.91 5.92 -2.98
CA LEU A 7 -7.89 5.02 -1.84
C LEU A 7 -9.31 4.77 -1.34
N ARG A 8 -9.90 3.65 -1.75
CA ARG A 8 -11.23 3.26 -1.30
C ARG A 8 -11.21 2.76 0.13
N PRO A 9 -12.27 3.02 0.93
CA PRO A 9 -12.34 2.54 2.32
C PRO A 9 -12.12 1.04 2.48
N GLU A 10 -12.69 0.24 1.57
CA GLU A 10 -12.56 -1.22 1.58
C GLU A 10 -11.15 -1.72 1.32
N HIS A 11 -10.27 -0.86 0.81
CA HIS A 11 -8.86 -1.18 0.54
C HIS A 11 -7.90 -0.65 1.63
N ILE A 12 -8.46 -0.17 2.72
CA ILE A 12 -7.70 0.24 3.90
C ILE A 12 -7.87 -0.84 4.98
N VAL A 13 -6.76 -1.40 5.43
CA VAL A 13 -6.75 -2.41 6.48
C VAL A 13 -5.97 -1.87 7.69
N SER A 14 -6.70 -1.44 8.70
CA SER A 14 -6.13 -0.93 9.94
C SER A 14 -6.97 -1.43 11.13
N PRO A 15 -6.41 -2.25 12.02
CA PRO A 15 -5.05 -2.81 11.97
C PRO A 15 -4.89 -3.92 10.91
N LEU A 16 -3.72 -4.00 10.33
CA LEU A 16 -3.36 -5.10 9.42
C LEU A 16 -2.70 -6.21 10.25
N PRO A 17 -3.30 -7.40 10.34
CA PRO A 17 -2.77 -8.48 11.16
C PRO A 17 -1.62 -9.20 10.46
N ALA A 18 -0.46 -8.57 10.44
CA ALA A 18 0.74 -9.12 9.81
C ALA A 18 1.96 -8.88 10.71
N VAL A 19 2.88 -9.82 10.71
CA VAL A 19 4.13 -9.77 11.47
C VAL A 19 5.32 -9.53 10.55
N THR A 20 5.28 -10.11 9.34
CA THR A 20 6.34 -9.97 8.34
C THR A 20 5.90 -9.13 7.17
N VAL A 21 6.87 -8.57 6.44
CA VAL A 21 6.61 -7.81 5.21
C VAL A 21 5.82 -8.65 4.21
N ARG A 22 6.20 -9.91 4.03
CA ARG A 22 5.49 -10.82 3.12
C ARG A 22 4.04 -11.02 3.50
N GLU A 23 3.77 -11.26 4.79
CA GLU A 23 2.40 -11.41 5.29
C GLU A 23 1.57 -10.15 5.05
N ALA A 24 2.17 -8.98 5.26
CA ALA A 24 1.49 -7.70 5.05
C ALA A 24 1.10 -7.50 3.59
N VAL A 25 2.01 -7.71 2.66
CA VAL A 25 1.74 -7.58 1.23
C VAL A 25 0.70 -8.61 0.78
N LEU A 26 0.82 -9.86 1.22
CA LEU A 26 -0.13 -10.92 0.88
C LEU A 26 -1.53 -10.60 1.41
N ALA A 27 -1.64 -10.07 2.62
CA ALA A 27 -2.94 -9.67 3.20
C ALA A 27 -3.63 -8.57 2.39
N LEU A 28 -2.88 -7.59 1.88
CA LEU A 28 -3.41 -6.55 1.01
C LEU A 28 -3.85 -7.11 -0.35
N VAL A 29 -3.06 -8.01 -0.93
CA VAL A 29 -3.42 -8.70 -2.17
C VAL A 29 -4.73 -9.49 -1.99
N GLN A 30 -4.87 -10.21 -0.90
CA GLN A 30 -6.08 -10.96 -0.57
C GLN A 30 -7.30 -10.05 -0.42
N ARG A 31 -7.14 -8.89 0.24
CA ARG A 31 -8.21 -7.93 0.38
C ARG A 31 -8.68 -7.39 -0.98
N LEU A 32 -7.76 -7.05 -1.86
CA LEU A 32 -8.09 -6.58 -3.22
C LEU A 32 -8.80 -7.68 -4.03
N THR A 33 -8.43 -8.92 -3.84
CA THR A 33 -9.08 -10.06 -4.48
C THR A 33 -10.52 -10.22 -3.96
N GLU A 34 -10.72 -10.13 -2.65
CA GLU A 34 -12.04 -10.24 -2.02
C GLU A 34 -13.00 -9.14 -2.46
N THR A 35 -12.50 -7.92 -2.66
CA THR A 35 -13.34 -6.79 -3.12
C THR A 35 -13.59 -6.79 -4.63
N GLY A 36 -12.96 -7.69 -5.37
CA GLY A 36 -13.07 -7.77 -6.82
C GLY A 36 -12.20 -6.78 -7.60
N ALA A 37 -11.38 -5.97 -6.91
CA ALA A 37 -10.46 -5.04 -7.56
C ALA A 37 -9.30 -5.74 -8.26
N LEU A 38 -8.99 -6.95 -7.82
CA LEU A 38 -7.92 -7.78 -8.33
C LEU A 38 -8.48 -9.15 -8.70
N ARG A 39 -8.17 -9.65 -9.90
CA ARG A 39 -8.48 -11.01 -10.27
C ARG A 39 -7.58 -11.97 -9.50
N ALA A 40 -8.16 -13.07 -9.00
CA ALA A 40 -7.37 -14.14 -8.41
C ALA A 40 -6.31 -14.59 -9.42
N SER A 41 -5.05 -14.51 -9.03
CA SER A 41 -3.92 -14.79 -9.92
C SER A 41 -2.88 -15.60 -9.16
N GLU A 42 -2.69 -16.85 -9.57
CA GLU A 42 -1.58 -17.69 -9.06
C GLU A 42 -0.23 -17.04 -9.33
N ARG A 43 -0.11 -16.33 -10.46
CA ARG A 43 1.10 -15.60 -10.82
C ARG A 43 1.40 -14.49 -9.83
N LEU A 44 0.37 -13.76 -9.38
CA LEU A 44 0.54 -12.70 -8.40
C LEU A 44 0.89 -13.26 -7.03
N GLU A 45 0.28 -14.37 -6.63
CA GLU A 45 0.64 -15.08 -5.40
C GLU A 45 2.08 -15.57 -5.44
N LYS A 46 2.53 -16.10 -6.57
CA LYS A 46 3.93 -16.50 -6.77
C LYS A 46 4.87 -15.31 -6.73
N LEU A 47 4.51 -14.19 -7.35
CA LEU A 47 5.31 -12.96 -7.33
C LEU A 47 5.41 -12.39 -5.91
N THR A 48 4.34 -12.54 -5.13
CA THR A 48 4.32 -12.15 -3.71
C THR A 48 5.19 -13.09 -2.86
N ALA A 49 5.24 -14.35 -3.25
CA ALA A 49 6.05 -15.38 -2.60
C ALA A 49 7.52 -15.33 -3.02
N GLU A 50 7.80 -14.88 -4.23
CA GLU A 50 9.14 -14.78 -4.78
C GLU A 50 9.78 -13.44 -4.45
N GLU A 51 11.11 -13.41 -4.50
CA GLU A 51 11.97 -12.30 -4.11
C GLU A 51 11.78 -10.99 -4.88
N ARG A 52 10.94 -10.95 -5.92
CA ARG A 52 10.74 -9.77 -6.79
C ARG A 52 9.99 -8.63 -6.13
N ILE A 53 9.23 -8.90 -5.06
CA ILE A 53 8.67 -7.83 -4.22
C ILE A 53 9.74 -7.20 -3.33
N ARG A 54 10.97 -7.68 -3.40
CA ARG A 54 12.10 -7.07 -2.69
C ARG A 54 12.54 -5.73 -3.26
N ASP A 55 12.10 -5.37 -4.48
CA ASP A 55 12.27 -4.01 -4.99
C ASP A 55 11.25 -3.06 -4.30
N LEU A 56 11.06 -3.28 -2.99
CA LEU A 56 10.24 -2.44 -2.16
C LEU A 56 10.93 -1.11 -1.98
N ILE A 57 10.28 -0.05 -2.43
CA ILE A 57 10.74 1.29 -2.13
C ILE A 57 10.43 1.56 -0.65
N HIS A 58 11.48 1.84 0.11
CA HIS A 58 11.35 2.38 1.45
C HIS A 58 11.13 3.88 1.33
N VAL A 59 10.05 4.37 1.92
CA VAL A 59 9.76 5.79 1.97
C VAL A 59 9.94 6.25 3.42
N GLY A 60 11.03 6.95 3.69
CA GLY A 60 11.44 7.21 5.07
C GLY A 60 11.74 5.90 5.80
N ASP A 61 11.52 5.88 7.11
CA ASP A 61 11.88 4.72 7.94
C ASP A 61 10.69 3.78 8.21
N ARG A 62 9.45 4.23 7.97
CA ARG A 62 8.26 3.53 8.46
C ARG A 62 7.30 3.07 7.38
N VAL A 63 7.54 3.41 6.11
CA VAL A 63 6.62 3.10 5.01
C VAL A 63 7.30 2.23 3.97
N LEU A 64 6.61 1.16 3.58
CA LEU A 64 6.94 0.36 2.41
C LEU A 64 5.93 0.66 1.31
N LEU A 65 6.43 0.83 0.09
CA LEU A 65 5.63 1.12 -1.09
C LEU A 65 5.86 0.03 -2.15
N PRO A 66 5.33 -1.18 -1.93
CA PRO A 66 5.37 -2.20 -2.97
C PRO A 66 4.49 -1.77 -4.14
N HIS A 67 5.01 -1.95 -5.36
CA HIS A 67 4.30 -1.55 -6.56
C HIS A 67 4.64 -2.50 -7.71
N LEU A 68 3.63 -2.81 -8.52
CA LEU A 68 3.76 -3.78 -9.58
C LEU A 68 2.77 -3.48 -10.70
N ARG A 69 3.21 -3.65 -11.95
CA ARG A 69 2.30 -3.70 -13.10
C ARG A 69 1.85 -5.15 -13.32
N THR A 70 0.56 -5.32 -13.46
CA THR A 70 -0.05 -6.64 -13.65
C THR A 70 -1.35 -6.54 -14.44
N ASP A 71 -1.62 -7.50 -15.28
CA ASP A 71 -2.88 -7.61 -16.01
C ASP A 71 -4.04 -8.12 -15.13
N ALA A 72 -3.76 -8.46 -13.88
CA ALA A 72 -4.76 -8.87 -12.91
C ALA A 72 -5.64 -7.72 -12.40
N VAL A 73 -5.30 -6.47 -12.70
CA VAL A 73 -6.12 -5.29 -12.39
C VAL A 73 -6.52 -4.58 -13.68
N ARG A 74 -7.72 -3.97 -13.67
CA ARG A 74 -8.25 -3.23 -14.84
C ARG A 74 -7.84 -1.76 -14.83
N GLU A 75 -7.60 -1.21 -13.65
CA GLU A 75 -7.22 0.17 -13.42
C GLU A 75 -6.18 0.24 -12.31
N VAL A 76 -5.60 1.41 -12.08
CA VAL A 76 -4.67 1.60 -10.97
C VAL A 76 -5.42 1.43 -9.65
N VAL A 77 -4.90 0.57 -8.79
CA VAL A 77 -5.48 0.23 -7.48
C VAL A 77 -4.45 0.52 -6.39
N VAL A 78 -4.89 1.16 -5.32
CA VAL A 78 -4.08 1.43 -4.14
C VAL A 78 -4.70 0.75 -2.94
N ALA A 79 -3.91 0.03 -2.17
CA ALA A 79 -4.30 -0.55 -0.89
C ALA A 79 -3.34 -0.09 0.20
N LEU A 80 -3.87 0.21 1.38
CA LEU A 80 -3.10 0.72 2.51
C LEU A 80 -3.31 -0.18 3.71
N GLY A 81 -2.21 -0.63 4.30
CA GLY A 81 -2.23 -1.40 5.55
C GLY A 81 -1.38 -0.73 6.62
N ILE A 82 -1.89 -0.74 7.84
CA ILE A 82 -1.16 -0.22 9.01
C ILE A 82 -1.08 -1.35 10.04
N THR A 83 0.15 -1.75 10.38
CA THR A 83 0.36 -2.84 11.34
C THR A 83 0.45 -2.30 12.77
N PRO A 84 -0.02 -3.07 13.77
CA PRO A 84 0.06 -2.65 15.18
C PRO A 84 1.49 -2.61 15.70
N GLN A 85 2.41 -3.36 15.09
CA GLN A 85 3.82 -3.42 15.46
C GLN A 85 4.69 -3.31 14.21
N PRO A 86 5.94 -2.83 14.34
CA PRO A 86 6.86 -2.81 13.22
C PRO A 86 7.05 -4.21 12.62
N LEU A 87 7.12 -4.26 11.29
CA LEU A 87 7.24 -5.51 10.56
C LEU A 87 8.65 -6.10 10.65
N LYS A 88 8.70 -7.43 10.61
CA LYS A 88 9.94 -8.20 10.48
C LYS A 88 10.19 -8.52 9.01
N GLN A 89 11.45 -8.54 8.59
CA GLN A 89 11.83 -8.93 7.24
C GLN A 89 11.63 -10.43 7.00
N THR A 90 11.95 -11.23 8.03
CA THR A 90 11.82 -12.69 7.97
C THR A 90 11.13 -13.20 9.23
N PRO A 91 10.43 -14.36 9.16
CA PRO A 91 9.88 -15.01 10.34
C PRO A 91 10.97 -15.28 11.39
N GLY A 92 10.74 -14.89 12.63
CA GLY A 92 11.71 -15.06 13.72
C GLY A 92 12.87 -14.07 13.71
N GLY A 93 12.95 -13.18 12.71
CA GLY A 93 13.96 -12.13 12.64
C GLY A 93 13.66 -10.95 13.56
N GLU A 94 14.57 -9.98 13.57
CA GLU A 94 14.37 -8.73 14.30
C GLU A 94 13.32 -7.85 13.60
N ALA A 95 12.57 -7.10 14.40
CA ALA A 95 11.66 -6.10 13.87
C ALA A 95 12.43 -4.94 13.25
N GLY A 96 11.97 -4.49 12.07
CA GLY A 96 12.39 -3.24 11.48
C GLY A 96 11.61 -2.07 12.05
N THR A 97 11.42 -1.04 11.25
CA THR A 97 10.69 0.18 11.65
C THR A 97 9.39 0.37 10.87
N GLU A 98 9.16 -0.42 9.83
CA GLU A 98 8.04 -0.27 8.92
C GLU A 98 6.72 -0.70 9.56
N GLN A 99 5.73 0.18 9.54
CA GLN A 99 4.37 -0.08 10.03
C GLN A 99 3.28 0.26 9.01
N VAL A 100 3.63 0.94 7.92
CA VAL A 100 2.68 1.33 6.87
C VAL A 100 3.09 0.67 5.57
N VAL A 101 2.16 -0.02 4.93
CA VAL A 101 2.39 -0.66 3.64
C VAL A 101 1.37 -0.11 2.63
N VAL A 102 1.88 0.49 1.57
CA VAL A 102 1.06 1.07 0.50
C VAL A 102 1.33 0.28 -0.78
N LEU A 103 0.37 -0.55 -1.16
CA LEU A 103 0.48 -1.38 -2.35
C LEU A 103 -0.16 -0.68 -3.54
N VAL A 104 0.59 -0.52 -4.64
CA VAL A 104 0.10 0.06 -5.89
C VAL A 104 0.17 -1.00 -6.99
N LEU A 105 -0.96 -1.30 -7.58
CA LEU A 105 -1.06 -2.20 -8.72
C LEU A 105 -1.65 -1.46 -9.92
N ALA A 106 -1.11 -1.69 -11.11
CA ALA A 106 -1.57 -1.04 -12.32
C ALA A 106 -1.52 -1.99 -13.51
N PRO A 107 -2.47 -1.86 -14.47
CA PRO A 107 -2.38 -2.61 -15.71
C PRO A 107 -1.21 -2.11 -16.56
N PRO A 108 -0.62 -2.96 -17.43
CA PRO A 108 0.52 -2.55 -18.27
C PRO A 108 0.26 -1.32 -19.13
N ALA A 109 -0.99 -1.12 -19.57
CA ALA A 109 -1.38 0.03 -20.39
C ALA A 109 -1.36 1.37 -19.64
N ALA A 110 -1.38 1.36 -18.31
CA ALA A 110 -1.40 2.56 -17.49
C ALA A 110 -0.01 2.90 -16.91
N ALA A 111 1.06 2.61 -17.64
CA ALA A 111 2.43 2.77 -17.15
C ALA A 111 2.76 4.19 -16.69
N GLN A 112 2.30 5.22 -17.41
CA GLN A 112 2.57 6.60 -17.05
C GLN A 112 1.84 7.02 -15.77
N LEU A 113 0.55 6.72 -15.68
CA LEU A 113 -0.23 6.99 -14.47
C LEU A 113 0.33 6.24 -13.27
N TYR A 114 0.77 5.00 -13.47
CA TYR A 114 1.41 4.19 -12.44
C TYR A 114 2.66 4.88 -11.87
N LEU A 115 3.57 5.35 -12.73
CA LEU A 115 4.78 6.04 -12.29
C LEU A 115 4.47 7.34 -11.56
N GLN A 116 3.50 8.11 -12.05
CA GLN A 116 3.05 9.35 -11.39
C GLN A 116 2.45 9.06 -10.02
N MET A 117 1.65 8.00 -9.91
CA MET A 117 1.01 7.61 -8.66
C MET A 117 2.05 7.18 -7.62
N VAL A 118 3.00 6.33 -8.00
CA VAL A 118 4.07 5.90 -7.11
C VAL A 118 4.89 7.09 -6.62
N ALA A 119 5.27 8.01 -7.51
CA ALA A 119 6.04 9.19 -7.14
C ALA A 119 5.26 10.12 -6.19
N ALA A 120 3.97 10.32 -6.45
CA ALA A 120 3.11 11.16 -5.62
C ALA A 120 2.90 10.56 -4.22
N LEU A 121 2.64 9.27 -4.15
CA LEU A 121 2.50 8.57 -2.86
C LEU A 121 3.81 8.61 -2.07
N ALA A 122 4.95 8.43 -2.73
CA ALA A 122 6.24 8.53 -2.07
C ALA A 122 6.46 9.91 -1.44
N ARG A 123 6.04 10.99 -2.12
CA ARG A 123 6.13 12.35 -1.57
C ARG A 123 5.22 12.54 -0.35
N VAL A 124 4.00 12.05 -0.42
CA VAL A 124 3.03 12.13 0.70
C VAL A 124 3.57 11.41 1.93
N PHE A 125 4.04 10.18 1.75
CA PHE A 125 4.48 9.33 2.86
C PHE A 125 5.91 9.62 3.35
N ARG A 126 6.62 10.57 2.74
CA ARG A 126 7.88 11.11 3.30
C ARG A 126 7.62 12.13 4.40
N GLN A 127 6.41 12.63 4.53
CA GLN A 127 6.05 13.59 5.57
C GLN A 127 5.86 12.85 6.89
N ASP A 128 6.80 12.99 7.81
CA ASP A 128 6.80 12.27 9.09
C ASP A 128 5.54 12.51 9.91
N ASP A 129 5.00 13.73 9.89
CA ASP A 129 3.77 14.08 10.60
C ASP A 129 2.55 13.33 10.05
N VAL A 130 2.47 13.10 8.75
CA VAL A 130 1.41 12.30 8.12
C VAL A 130 1.53 10.85 8.60
N VAL A 131 2.73 10.30 8.59
CA VAL A 131 2.98 8.91 9.01
C VAL A 131 2.69 8.74 10.50
N ASP A 132 3.07 9.72 11.34
CA ASP A 132 2.73 9.71 12.77
C ASP A 132 1.23 9.57 13.01
N GLU A 133 0.42 10.34 12.29
CA GLU A 133 -1.04 10.26 12.40
C GLU A 133 -1.58 8.92 11.91
N LEU A 134 -1.04 8.40 10.80
CA LEU A 134 -1.48 7.12 10.24
C LEU A 134 -1.17 5.96 11.18
N VAL A 135 0.02 5.93 11.77
CA VAL A 135 0.43 4.89 12.72
C VAL A 135 -0.43 4.94 13.99
N ALA A 136 -0.88 6.13 14.39
CA ALA A 136 -1.78 6.31 15.53
C ALA A 136 -3.26 5.99 15.22
N ALA A 137 -3.62 5.81 13.95
CA ALA A 137 -4.99 5.49 13.55
C ALA A 137 -5.34 4.04 13.92
N HIS A 138 -6.60 3.83 14.34
CA HIS A 138 -7.09 2.52 14.78
C HIS A 138 -8.16 1.92 13.89
N SER A 139 -8.58 2.63 12.83
CA SER A 139 -9.63 2.16 11.94
C SER A 139 -9.47 2.76 10.53
N PRO A 140 -10.05 2.12 9.51
CA PRO A 140 -10.09 2.70 8.16
C PRO A 140 -10.74 4.09 8.11
N ALA A 141 -11.77 4.33 8.92
CA ALA A 141 -12.43 5.62 8.99
C ALA A 141 -11.50 6.73 9.49
N GLN A 142 -10.66 6.45 10.47
CA GLN A 142 -9.65 7.39 10.95
C GLN A 142 -8.59 7.68 9.90
N VAL A 143 -8.15 6.67 9.15
CA VAL A 143 -7.19 6.84 8.05
C VAL A 143 -7.76 7.77 6.98
N LEU A 144 -9.01 7.57 6.57
CA LEU A 144 -9.69 8.44 5.60
C LEU A 144 -9.81 9.87 6.11
N ARG A 145 -10.15 10.05 7.39
CA ARG A 145 -10.25 11.37 8.00
C ARG A 145 -8.91 12.12 7.95
N ILE A 146 -7.81 11.42 8.23
CA ILE A 146 -6.47 12.00 8.12
C ILE A 146 -6.21 12.49 6.69
N ALA A 147 -6.52 11.68 5.69
CA ALA A 147 -6.36 12.04 4.29
C ALA A 147 -7.23 13.25 3.91
N GLU A 148 -8.47 13.33 4.39
CA GLU A 148 -9.38 14.46 4.14
C GLU A 148 -8.89 15.75 4.79
N VAL A 149 -8.52 15.69 6.07
CA VAL A 149 -8.06 16.86 6.84
C VAL A 149 -6.76 17.43 6.27
N ARG A 150 -5.86 16.55 5.83
CA ARG A 150 -4.57 16.95 5.25
C ARG A 150 -4.67 17.41 3.80
N ASP A 151 -5.82 17.21 3.16
CA ASP A 151 -6.04 17.54 1.74
C ASP A 151 -4.90 17.06 0.84
N LEU A 152 -4.53 15.79 1.01
CA LEU A 152 -3.43 15.18 0.29
C LEU A 152 -3.80 15.04 -1.19
N VAL A 153 -3.08 15.78 -2.05
CA VAL A 153 -3.38 15.87 -3.49
C VAL A 153 -2.37 15.04 -4.28
N LEU A 154 -2.90 14.15 -5.10
CA LEU A 154 -2.14 13.37 -6.07
C LEU A 154 -2.18 14.05 -7.45
N PRO A 155 -1.27 13.71 -8.39
CA PRO A 155 -1.31 14.27 -9.72
C PRO A 155 -2.64 13.93 -10.41
N PRO A 156 -3.12 14.81 -11.33
CA PRO A 156 -4.34 14.53 -12.06
C PRO A 156 -4.20 13.28 -12.93
N ARG A 157 -5.30 12.57 -13.12
CA ARG A 157 -5.36 11.50 -14.12
C ARG A 157 -5.21 12.14 -15.51
N LEU A 158 -4.27 11.62 -16.24
CA LEU A 158 -4.11 11.98 -17.65
C LEU A 158 -5.04 11.16 -18.53
#